data_11cc227437b7b8cda0cbfa8a3c2f8a92
#
_entry.id   11cc227437b7b8cda0cbfa8a3c2f8a92
#
_cell.length_a   1.000
_cell.length_b   1.000
_cell.length_c   1.000
_cell.angle_alpha   90.00
_cell.angle_beta   90.00
_cell.angle_gamma   90.00
#
_symmetry.space_group_name_H-M   'P 1'
#
loop_
_entity.id
_entity.type
_entity.pdbx_description
1 polymer ?
#
loop_
_entity_poly.entity_id
_entity_poly.type
_entity_poly.pdbx_seq_one_letter_code
_entity_poly.pdbx_strand_id
1 'polypeptide(L)'
;MDYDTYIFDLDDTIWSGHWAKMLVGDLKLKDTNTIQDELGGSLTLKSGVREFLSEKSKTCNIGFVSRGGLLNINKDNQPSIKVLRTFGILDHFNYCRHTIYKTEDKGKYVIPSGRTLYIDDNDNDLKDVLDNHKGSVFSSETSLNVINANGFYF
;
A
#
# COMPACT_ATOMS: atom_id res chain seq x y z
N MET A 1 -17.71 -2.07 10.09
CA MET A 1 -17.11 -3.35 10.51
C MET A 1 -15.61 -3.11 10.69
N ASP A 2 -15.06 -3.42 11.85
CA ASP A 2 -13.63 -3.23 12.06
C ASP A 2 -12.86 -4.46 11.58
N TYR A 3 -11.74 -4.22 10.92
CA TYR A 3 -10.82 -5.24 10.46
C TYR A 3 -9.62 -5.33 11.41
N ASP A 4 -9.03 -6.51 11.49
CA ASP A 4 -7.83 -6.76 12.29
C ASP A 4 -6.57 -6.43 11.49
N THR A 5 -6.68 -6.47 10.15
CA THR A 5 -5.59 -6.21 9.21
C THR A 5 -6.08 -5.41 8.00
N TYR A 6 -5.34 -4.38 7.66
CA TYR A 6 -5.50 -3.61 6.42
C TYR A 6 -4.27 -3.77 5.55
N ILE A 7 -4.45 -4.17 4.30
CA ILE A 7 -3.37 -4.27 3.31
C ILE A 7 -3.70 -3.37 2.14
N PHE A 8 -2.80 -2.47 1.80
CA PHE A 8 -3.00 -1.46 0.76
C PHE A 8 -2.12 -1.73 -0.46
N ASP A 9 -2.61 -1.42 -1.64
CA ASP A 9 -1.77 -0.90 -2.70
C ASP A 9 -1.30 0.51 -2.34
N LEU A 10 -0.35 1.07 -3.06
CA LEU A 10 0.20 2.39 -2.74
C LEU A 10 -0.15 3.44 -3.78
N ASP A 11 0.42 3.35 -5.01
CA ASP A 11 0.18 4.33 -6.07
C ASP A 11 -1.31 4.39 -6.42
N ASP A 12 -1.87 5.59 -6.48
CA ASP A 12 -3.30 5.86 -6.69
C ASP A 12 -4.26 5.31 -5.60
N THR A 13 -3.75 4.58 -4.62
CA THR A 13 -4.51 4.08 -3.46
C THR A 13 -4.29 4.94 -2.22
N ILE A 14 -3.07 5.10 -1.74
CA ILE A 14 -2.71 5.93 -0.57
C ILE A 14 -2.36 7.37 -0.99
N TRP A 15 -1.75 7.53 -2.14
CA TRP A 15 -1.43 8.84 -2.73
C TRP A 15 -1.88 8.92 -4.17
N SER A 16 -1.88 10.13 -4.70
CA SER A 16 -2.15 10.45 -6.10
C SER A 16 -1.04 11.31 -6.69
N GLY A 17 -1.01 11.40 -8.01
CA GLY A 17 0.03 12.13 -8.75
C GLY A 17 1.04 11.19 -9.40
N HIS A 18 2.33 11.46 -9.25
CA HIS A 18 3.37 10.56 -9.76
C HIS A 18 3.35 9.21 -9.01
N TRP A 19 3.69 8.15 -9.70
CA TRP A 19 4.01 6.90 -9.04
C TRP A 19 5.37 7.03 -8.33
N ALA A 20 5.51 6.37 -7.19
CA ALA A 20 6.74 6.47 -6.39
C ALA A 20 8.01 6.18 -7.21
N LYS A 21 7.97 5.16 -8.08
CA LYS A 21 9.10 4.79 -8.95
C LYS A 21 9.46 5.81 -10.04
N MET A 22 8.61 6.79 -10.30
CA MET A 22 8.84 7.84 -11.29
C MET A 22 9.53 9.06 -10.70
N LEU A 23 9.64 9.16 -9.38
CA LEU A 23 10.30 10.26 -8.70
C LEU A 23 11.82 10.15 -8.86
N VAL A 24 12.48 11.28 -9.04
CA VAL A 24 13.90 11.37 -9.37
C VAL A 24 14.68 12.13 -8.29
N GLY A 25 15.75 11.50 -7.81
CA GLY A 25 16.66 12.13 -6.87
C GLY A 25 16.10 12.25 -5.45
N ASP A 26 16.50 13.31 -4.77
CA ASP A 26 16.09 13.56 -3.39
C ASP A 26 14.63 14.01 -3.30
N LEU A 27 13.93 13.50 -2.30
CA LEU A 27 12.54 13.83 -2.03
C LEU A 27 12.46 14.86 -0.90
N LYS A 28 11.59 15.85 -1.08
CA LYS A 28 11.33 16.88 -0.06
C LYS A 28 9.83 17.03 0.15
N LEU A 29 9.45 17.30 1.40
CA LEU A 29 8.10 17.74 1.71
C LEU A 29 7.91 19.16 1.18
N LYS A 30 6.91 19.34 0.30
CA LYS A 30 6.42 20.65 -0.12
C LYS A 30 5.44 21.21 0.92
N ASP A 31 4.63 20.33 1.47
CA ASP A 31 3.75 20.54 2.63
C ASP A 31 3.58 19.21 3.37
N THR A 32 2.74 19.16 4.39
CA THR A 32 2.55 17.96 5.22
C THR A 32 2.15 16.72 4.42
N ASN A 33 1.43 16.88 3.31
CA ASN A 33 0.86 15.78 2.54
C ASN A 33 1.39 15.69 1.10
N THR A 34 2.32 16.56 0.70
CA THR A 34 2.87 16.57 -0.67
C THR A 34 4.39 16.44 -0.65
N ILE A 35 4.89 15.51 -1.43
CA ILE A 35 6.32 15.32 -1.70
C ILE A 35 6.62 15.81 -3.12
N GLN A 36 7.78 16.43 -3.28
CA GLN A 36 8.32 16.84 -4.57
C GLN A 36 9.74 16.30 -4.74
N ASP A 37 10.06 15.85 -5.95
CA ASP A 37 11.39 15.42 -6.34
C ASP A 37 12.24 16.57 -6.92
N GLU A 38 13.48 16.27 -7.32
CA GLU A 38 14.43 17.26 -7.86
C GLU A 38 13.99 17.86 -9.21
N LEU A 39 13.15 17.15 -9.96
CA LEU A 39 12.68 17.58 -11.29
C LEU A 39 11.28 18.21 -11.27
N GLY A 40 10.68 18.38 -10.08
CA GLY A 40 9.35 18.95 -9.93
C GLY A 40 8.22 17.92 -10.02
N GLY A 41 8.54 16.64 -10.16
CA GLY A 41 7.57 15.55 -10.01
C GLY A 41 7.04 15.50 -8.59
N SER A 42 5.74 15.27 -8.40
CA SER A 42 5.13 15.28 -7.08
C SER A 42 4.08 14.21 -6.90
N LEU A 43 3.85 13.84 -5.66
CA LEU A 43 2.73 13.03 -5.23
C LEU A 43 2.16 13.57 -3.92
N THR A 44 0.86 13.35 -3.72
CA THR A 44 0.13 13.88 -2.56
C THR A 44 -0.63 12.75 -1.88
N LEU A 45 -0.51 12.65 -0.55
CA LEU A 45 -1.34 11.75 0.25
C LEU A 45 -2.82 12.08 0.07
N LYS A 46 -3.64 11.05 -0.09
CA LYS A 46 -5.10 11.23 -0.08
C LYS A 46 -5.54 11.71 1.30
N SER A 47 -6.64 12.46 1.30
CA SER A 47 -7.22 13.00 2.55
C SER A 47 -7.51 11.89 3.55
N GLY A 48 -7.17 12.11 4.81
CA GLY A 48 -7.43 11.19 5.92
C GLY A 48 -6.43 10.04 6.07
N VAL A 49 -5.53 9.80 5.10
CA VAL A 49 -4.57 8.69 5.16
C VAL A 49 -3.69 8.75 6.40
N ARG A 50 -3.14 9.90 6.69
CA ARG A 50 -2.22 10.08 7.83
C ARG A 50 -2.92 9.78 9.15
N GLU A 51 -4.10 10.33 9.33
CA GLU A 51 -4.92 10.14 10.52
C GLU A 51 -5.36 8.68 10.67
N PHE A 52 -5.82 8.07 9.57
CA PHE A 52 -6.20 6.67 9.53
C PHE A 52 -5.04 5.75 9.95
N LEU A 53 -3.86 5.91 9.34
CA LEU A 53 -2.70 5.09 9.67
C LEU A 53 -2.26 5.29 11.12
N SER A 54 -2.24 6.53 11.61
CA SER A 54 -1.88 6.85 12.99
C SER A 54 -2.83 6.24 14.00
N GLU A 55 -4.11 6.17 13.68
CA GLU A 55 -5.11 5.57 14.56
C GLU A 55 -5.10 4.05 14.49
N LYS A 56 -5.24 3.50 13.28
CA LYS A 56 -5.42 2.06 13.08
C LYS A 56 -4.16 1.24 13.40
N SER A 57 -2.98 1.77 13.20
CA SER A 57 -1.73 1.06 13.55
C SER A 57 -1.58 0.78 15.05
N LYS A 58 -2.38 1.40 15.90
CA LYS A 58 -2.38 1.14 17.35
C LYS A 58 -3.05 -0.19 17.71
N THR A 59 -3.98 -0.65 16.89
CA THR A 59 -4.85 -1.80 17.18
C THR A 59 -4.93 -2.82 16.06
N CYS A 60 -4.51 -2.47 14.85
CA CYS A 60 -4.59 -3.30 13.66
C CYS A 60 -3.21 -3.49 13.03
N ASN A 61 -3.05 -4.58 12.31
CA ASN A 61 -1.90 -4.74 11.43
C ASN A 61 -2.12 -3.92 10.15
N ILE A 62 -1.10 -3.20 9.73
CA ILE A 62 -1.10 -2.42 8.51
C ILE A 62 0.01 -2.94 7.59
N GLY A 63 -0.33 -3.24 6.36
CA GLY A 63 0.62 -3.68 5.36
C GLY A 63 0.40 -3.05 4.00
N PHE A 64 1.36 -3.22 3.10
CA PHE A 64 1.16 -2.92 1.70
C PHE A 64 1.75 -4.00 0.79
N VAL A 65 1.16 -4.14 -0.39
CA VAL A 65 1.68 -4.91 -1.51
C VAL A 65 1.63 -4.00 -2.75
N SER A 66 2.78 -3.63 -3.28
CA SER A 66 2.91 -2.69 -4.40
C SER A 66 3.66 -3.30 -5.57
N ARG A 67 3.24 -2.96 -6.81
CA ARG A 67 3.97 -3.30 -8.04
C ARG A 67 5.14 -2.37 -8.35
N GLY A 68 5.44 -1.42 -7.50
CA GLY A 68 6.47 -0.39 -7.70
C GLY A 68 7.90 -0.83 -7.37
N GLY A 69 8.18 -2.13 -7.19
CA GLY A 69 9.51 -2.61 -6.88
C GLY A 69 10.50 -2.49 -8.05
N LEU A 70 11.73 -2.12 -7.76
CA LEU A 70 12.83 -2.05 -8.71
C LEU A 70 13.81 -3.19 -8.49
N LEU A 71 14.25 -3.82 -9.59
CA LEU A 71 15.23 -4.89 -9.58
C LEU A 71 16.59 -4.39 -9.07
N ASN A 72 17.29 -5.24 -8.33
CA ASN A 72 18.61 -4.94 -7.76
C ASN A 72 18.66 -3.78 -6.75
N ILE A 73 17.51 -3.34 -6.27
CA ILE A 73 17.39 -2.36 -5.19
C ILE A 73 16.95 -3.10 -3.92
N ASN A 74 17.66 -2.92 -2.82
CA ASN A 74 17.26 -3.51 -1.56
C ASN A 74 15.93 -2.92 -1.05
N LYS A 75 15.28 -3.63 -0.13
CA LYS A 75 13.97 -3.25 0.40
C LYS A 75 13.93 -1.82 0.92
N ASP A 76 14.95 -1.42 1.69
CA ASP A 76 14.97 -0.12 2.36
C ASP A 76 15.17 1.05 1.40
N ASN A 77 15.67 0.79 0.20
CA ASN A 77 15.92 1.78 -0.85
C ASN A 77 14.87 1.75 -1.97
N GLN A 78 13.84 0.90 -1.88
CA GLN A 78 12.74 0.94 -2.83
C GLN A 78 12.07 2.31 -2.86
N PRO A 79 11.64 2.81 -4.03
CA PRO A 79 11.05 4.15 -4.15
C PRO A 79 9.89 4.41 -3.21
N SER A 80 8.97 3.46 -3.06
CA SER A 80 7.82 3.59 -2.16
C SER A 80 8.24 3.65 -0.68
N ILE A 81 9.29 2.95 -0.28
CA ILE A 81 9.84 3.05 1.08
C ILE A 81 10.40 4.45 1.34
N LYS A 82 11.11 5.02 0.36
CA LYS A 82 11.60 6.40 0.46
C LYS A 82 10.45 7.39 0.59
N VAL A 83 9.39 7.21 -0.16
CA VAL A 83 8.18 8.05 -0.09
C VAL A 83 7.53 7.94 1.30
N LEU A 84 7.27 6.73 1.79
CA LEU A 84 6.67 6.52 3.10
C LEU A 84 7.53 7.10 4.23
N ARG A 85 8.85 6.96 4.13
CA ARG A 85 9.80 7.53 5.09
C ARG A 85 9.78 9.06 5.04
N THR A 86 9.76 9.66 3.85
CA THR A 86 9.72 11.12 3.69
C THR A 86 8.43 11.70 4.26
N PHE A 87 7.29 11.02 4.10
CA PHE A 87 6.04 11.40 4.76
C PHE A 87 6.04 11.16 6.28
N GLY A 88 6.98 10.38 6.81
CA GLY A 88 7.03 10.01 8.22
C GLY A 88 5.94 9.01 8.64
N ILE A 89 5.45 8.18 7.70
CA ILE A 89 4.38 7.19 7.95
C ILE A 89 4.83 5.73 7.80
N LEU A 90 6.10 5.50 7.45
CA LEU A 90 6.63 4.14 7.24
C LEU A 90 6.46 3.24 8.48
N ASP A 91 6.63 3.80 9.68
CA ASP A 91 6.59 3.04 10.93
C ASP A 91 5.19 2.49 11.27
N HIS A 92 4.14 2.95 10.59
CA HIS A 92 2.80 2.39 10.73
C HIS A 92 2.63 1.05 10.04
N PHE A 93 3.55 0.67 9.13
CA PHE A 93 3.45 -0.55 8.34
C PHE A 93 4.23 -1.70 8.97
N ASN A 94 3.52 -2.78 9.31
CA ASN A 94 4.11 -4.02 9.83
C ASN A 94 4.59 -4.96 8.71
N TYR A 95 4.01 -4.85 7.52
CA TYR A 95 4.29 -5.70 6.37
C TYR A 95 4.45 -4.85 5.12
N CYS A 96 5.59 -5.01 4.44
CA CYS A 96 5.93 -4.25 3.23
C CYS A 96 6.39 -5.21 2.15
N ARG A 97 5.67 -5.28 1.04
CA ARG A 97 6.02 -6.16 -0.07
C ARG A 97 5.93 -5.45 -1.41
N HIS A 98 6.95 -5.68 -2.24
CA HIS A 98 7.00 -5.21 -3.62
C HIS A 98 7.02 -6.40 -4.57
N THR A 99 6.25 -6.31 -5.66
CA THR A 99 6.49 -7.13 -6.85
C THR A 99 7.44 -6.39 -7.78
N ILE A 100 8.34 -7.12 -8.42
CA ILE A 100 9.35 -6.56 -9.33
C ILE A 100 8.83 -6.56 -10.77
N TYR A 101 8.23 -7.66 -11.18
CA TYR A 101 7.73 -7.85 -12.54
C TYR A 101 6.22 -7.58 -12.59
N LYS A 102 5.77 -6.93 -13.67
CA LYS A 102 4.33 -6.68 -13.91
C LYS A 102 3.50 -7.97 -14.00
N THR A 103 4.15 -9.07 -14.38
CA THR A 103 3.53 -10.40 -14.51
C THR A 103 3.47 -11.18 -13.20
N GLU A 104 4.10 -10.68 -12.14
CA GLU A 104 3.97 -11.33 -10.83
C GLU A 104 2.55 -11.22 -10.31
N ASP A 105 2.09 -12.31 -9.76
CA ASP A 105 0.81 -12.39 -9.09
C ASP A 105 0.86 -11.69 -7.74
N LYS A 106 0.24 -10.52 -7.67
CA LYS A 106 0.18 -9.68 -6.48
C LYS A 106 -0.55 -10.38 -5.33
N GLY A 107 -1.55 -11.20 -5.68
CA GLY A 107 -2.36 -11.94 -4.71
C GLY A 107 -1.56 -12.91 -3.85
N LYS A 108 -0.45 -13.44 -4.33
CA LYS A 108 0.46 -14.30 -3.54
C LYS A 108 1.01 -13.62 -2.30
N TYR A 109 1.12 -12.30 -2.35
CA TYR A 109 1.75 -11.51 -1.30
C TYR A 109 0.73 -10.87 -0.35
N VAL A 110 -0.55 -10.96 -0.67
CA VAL A 110 -1.63 -10.57 0.24
C VAL A 110 -1.92 -11.75 1.16
N ILE A 111 -1.41 -11.70 2.37
CA ILE A 111 -1.52 -12.78 3.35
C ILE A 111 -2.54 -12.37 4.41
N PRO A 112 -3.74 -12.98 4.41
CA PRO A 112 -4.76 -12.66 5.39
C PRO A 112 -4.34 -13.03 6.82
N SER A 113 -4.61 -12.12 7.76
CA SER A 113 -4.42 -12.33 9.18
C SER A 113 -5.60 -11.73 9.93
N GLY A 114 -6.38 -12.57 10.59
CA GLY A 114 -7.66 -12.17 11.16
C GLY A 114 -8.64 -11.71 10.06
N ARG A 115 -9.53 -10.79 10.38
CA ARG A 115 -10.42 -10.15 9.41
C ARG A 115 -9.62 -9.14 8.61
N THR A 116 -9.29 -9.48 7.38
CA THR A 116 -8.40 -8.69 6.52
C THR A 116 -9.18 -7.96 5.43
N LEU A 117 -8.88 -6.68 5.24
CA LEU A 117 -9.33 -5.87 4.11
C LEU A 117 -8.15 -5.53 3.21
N TYR A 118 -8.25 -5.87 1.94
CA TYR A 118 -7.31 -5.44 0.90
C TYR A 118 -7.90 -4.31 0.07
N ILE A 119 -7.14 -3.23 -0.10
CA ILE A 119 -7.57 -2.00 -0.76
C ILE A 119 -6.63 -1.70 -1.93
N ASP A 120 -7.19 -1.57 -3.13
CA ASP A 120 -6.44 -1.31 -4.37
C ASP A 120 -7.32 -0.49 -5.32
N ASP A 121 -6.74 0.39 -6.12
CA ASP A 121 -7.46 1.15 -7.13
C ASP A 121 -7.72 0.36 -8.43
N ASN A 122 -7.01 -0.75 -8.62
CA ASN A 122 -7.06 -1.59 -9.81
C ASN A 122 -7.95 -2.82 -9.61
N ASP A 123 -9.09 -2.86 -10.30
CA ASP A 123 -10.02 -3.98 -10.20
C ASP A 123 -9.44 -5.34 -10.64
N ASN A 124 -8.45 -5.35 -11.55
CA ASN A 124 -7.77 -6.59 -11.94
C ASN A 124 -6.91 -7.12 -10.79
N ASP A 125 -6.26 -6.25 -10.03
CA ASP A 125 -5.49 -6.67 -8.86
C ASP A 125 -6.40 -7.15 -7.73
N LEU A 126 -7.55 -6.51 -7.52
CA LEU A 126 -8.57 -6.99 -6.58
C LEU A 126 -9.07 -8.39 -6.94
N LYS A 127 -9.36 -8.61 -8.23
CA LYS A 127 -9.76 -9.93 -8.74
C LYS A 127 -8.65 -10.96 -8.55
N ASP A 128 -7.42 -10.61 -8.85
CA ASP A 128 -6.24 -11.46 -8.69
C ASP A 128 -6.06 -11.92 -7.24
N VAL A 129 -6.22 -11.02 -6.30
CA VAL A 129 -6.18 -11.34 -4.86
C VAL A 129 -7.28 -12.33 -4.47
N LEU A 130 -8.51 -12.11 -4.92
CA LEU A 130 -9.61 -13.04 -4.66
C LEU A 130 -9.38 -14.41 -5.31
N ASP A 131 -8.93 -14.44 -6.56
CA ASP A 131 -8.66 -15.68 -7.29
C ASP A 131 -7.54 -16.50 -6.63
N ASN A 132 -6.50 -15.85 -6.11
CA ASN A 132 -5.41 -16.53 -5.38
C ASN A 132 -5.85 -17.18 -4.07
N HIS A 133 -6.87 -16.64 -3.43
CA HIS A 133 -7.40 -17.16 -2.18
C HIS A 133 -8.68 -17.98 -2.35
N LYS A 134 -9.14 -18.17 -3.60
CA LYS A 134 -10.28 -19.01 -3.91
C LYS A 134 -10.00 -20.47 -3.52
N GLY A 135 -10.88 -21.02 -2.70
CA GLY A 135 -10.71 -22.38 -2.18
C GLY A 135 -9.71 -22.51 -1.03
N SER A 136 -9.11 -21.45 -0.57
CA SER A 136 -8.30 -21.45 0.65
C SER A 136 -9.17 -21.76 1.86
N VAL A 137 -8.68 -22.63 2.73
CA VAL A 137 -9.32 -22.92 4.00
C VAL A 137 -8.73 -22.01 5.06
N PHE A 138 -9.47 -20.97 5.43
CA PHE A 138 -9.10 -20.12 6.56
C PHE A 138 -9.64 -20.69 7.89
N SER A 139 -8.99 -20.32 8.99
CA SER A 139 -9.59 -20.52 10.31
C SER A 139 -10.91 -19.75 10.42
N SER A 140 -11.77 -20.12 11.36
CA SER A 140 -13.07 -19.44 11.57
C SER A 140 -12.94 -17.95 11.87
N GLU A 141 -11.77 -17.49 12.32
CA GLU A 141 -11.47 -16.11 12.68
C GLU A 141 -10.77 -15.33 11.54
N THR A 142 -10.43 -16.01 10.45
CA THR A 142 -9.72 -15.40 9.32
C THR A 142 -10.65 -15.22 8.13
N SER A 143 -10.67 -14.01 7.59
CA SER A 143 -11.42 -13.68 6.36
C SER A 143 -10.64 -12.69 5.52
N LEU A 144 -10.93 -12.67 4.22
CA LEU A 144 -10.37 -11.73 3.27
C LEU A 144 -11.51 -11.06 2.51
N ASN A 145 -11.56 -9.74 2.60
CA ASN A 145 -12.42 -8.89 1.79
C ASN A 145 -11.56 -7.97 0.95
N VAL A 146 -12.08 -7.54 -0.17
CA VAL A 146 -11.43 -6.58 -1.07
C VAL A 146 -12.36 -5.41 -1.34
N ILE A 147 -11.78 -4.22 -1.52
CA ILE A 147 -12.53 -3.01 -1.90
C ILE A 147 -11.69 -2.15 -2.84
N ASN A 148 -12.36 -1.57 -3.85
CA ASN A 148 -11.71 -0.56 -4.69
C ASN A 148 -11.45 0.70 -3.88
N ALA A 149 -10.26 1.25 -4.01
CA ALA A 149 -9.80 2.42 -3.27
C ALA A 149 -10.69 3.66 -3.47
N ASN A 150 -11.37 3.77 -4.62
CA ASN A 150 -12.31 4.86 -4.88
C ASN A 150 -13.59 4.77 -4.04
N GLY A 151 -13.89 3.60 -3.48
CA GLY A 151 -15.00 3.37 -2.54
C GLY A 151 -14.57 3.30 -1.08
N PHE A 152 -13.28 3.48 -0.80
CA PHE A 152 -12.74 3.44 0.55
C PHE A 152 -12.52 4.87 1.08
N TYR A 153 -12.98 5.13 2.28
CA TYR A 153 -12.81 6.41 2.97
C TYR A 153 -11.85 6.22 4.15
N PHE A 154 -10.72 6.88 4.05
CA PHE A 154 -9.75 6.93 5.14
C PHE A 154 -10.27 7.67 6.36
#